data_eaebbb364a6b9d8634b613dcb214b182
#
_entry.id   eaebbb364a6b9d8634b613dcb214b182
#
_cell.length_a   1.000
_cell.length_b   1.000
_cell.length_c   1.000
_cell.angle_alpha   90.00
_cell.angle_beta   90.00
_cell.angle_gamma   90.00
#
_symmetry.space_group_name_H-M   'P 1'
#
loop_
_entity.id
_entity.type
_entity.pdbx_description
1 polymer ?
#
loop_
_entity_poly.entity_id
_entity_poly.type
_entity_poly.pdbx_seq_one_letter_code
_entity_poly.pdbx_strand_id
1 'polypeptide(L)'
;KVTSEAGESFLDKMIAMVEGAARKKTPNEIALQIFLVALSIIFILVTVSLYTYSIFSAKLAGIENPTSVTTLVALLVCLAPTTIGALLSAIGIAGMSRLNQANVLAMSGRAIEAAGDVDILMLDKTGTITLGNRQASEFIPVDGVDIKELADAAQLSSLADETPEGRSVVVLAKEQFGIRGRSLQDKGMQFIPFTAVTRMSGVDFDGNEIRKGAADAMQAYVTRAGGMYSEECDNVVKSIASKGGTPLVVAKNHKILGVIYLKDIIKQGVKEKFADLRKMGIKTIMITGDNPITAAAIAAEAGVDDFLAEATPEGKLAMIRDFQTKGHLVAMTGDGTNDAPALAQADVAVAMNSGTQAAKEAGNMVDLDSSPTKLIEIVRIGKQLLMTRGSLTTFSIANDVAKYFAIIPALFMGLYPQLSALNIMGLHSSQSAVLSAIIYNALIIIALIPLALKGVKYREVSAGKLLSRNLLI
;
A
#
# COMPACT_ATOMS: atom_id res chain seq x y z
N LYS A 1 -38.31 -3.26 2.25
CA LYS A 1 -38.78 -4.62 2.00
C LYS A 1 -37.58 -5.45 1.61
N VAL A 2 -37.24 -6.50 2.37
CA VAL A 2 -36.17 -7.44 2.03
C VAL A 2 -36.62 -8.24 0.83
N THR A 3 -35.82 -8.29 -0.24
CA THR A 3 -36.14 -8.93 -1.52
C THR A 3 -35.26 -10.11 -1.87
N SER A 4 -34.19 -10.34 -1.08
CA SER A 4 -33.23 -11.45 -1.25
C SER A 4 -33.53 -12.57 -0.24
N GLU A 5 -33.28 -13.82 -0.61
CA GLU A 5 -33.30 -14.96 0.29
C GLU A 5 -32.11 -14.96 1.24
N ALA A 6 -32.16 -15.72 2.33
CA ALA A 6 -31.05 -15.84 3.27
C ALA A 6 -29.84 -16.50 2.57
N GLY A 7 -28.68 -15.87 2.65
CA GLY A 7 -27.45 -16.29 1.94
C GLY A 7 -27.29 -15.70 0.54
N GLU A 8 -28.28 -15.01 -0.01
CA GLU A 8 -28.23 -14.42 -1.36
C GLU A 8 -28.11 -12.89 -1.36
N SER A 9 -28.21 -12.26 -0.18
CA SER A 9 -28.05 -10.82 -0.09
C SER A 9 -26.63 -10.41 -0.50
N PHE A 10 -26.49 -9.17 -0.95
CA PHE A 10 -25.17 -8.60 -1.26
C PHE A 10 -24.21 -8.76 -0.06
N LEU A 11 -24.70 -8.52 1.15
CA LEU A 11 -23.91 -8.65 2.37
C LEU A 11 -23.48 -10.10 2.64
N ASP A 12 -24.36 -11.08 2.46
CA ASP A 12 -24.04 -12.50 2.63
C ASP A 12 -22.95 -12.96 1.65
N LYS A 13 -23.02 -12.52 0.39
CA LYS A 13 -21.98 -12.78 -0.61
C LYS A 13 -20.63 -12.15 -0.22
N MET A 14 -20.65 -10.94 0.32
CA MET A 14 -19.44 -10.28 0.81
C MET A 14 -18.80 -11.04 1.98
N ILE A 15 -19.61 -11.48 2.95
CA ILE A 15 -19.15 -12.29 4.09
C ILE A 15 -18.50 -13.58 3.59
N ALA A 16 -19.18 -14.32 2.71
CA ALA A 16 -18.65 -15.56 2.14
C ALA A 16 -17.30 -15.36 1.40
N MET A 17 -17.12 -14.22 0.70
CA MET A 17 -15.86 -13.88 0.05
C MET A 17 -14.76 -13.58 1.06
N VAL A 18 -15.06 -12.90 2.18
CA VAL A 18 -14.10 -12.62 3.26
C VAL A 18 -13.70 -13.92 3.97
N GLU A 19 -14.64 -14.78 4.29
CA GLU A 19 -14.38 -16.09 4.92
C GLU A 19 -13.55 -17.02 4.02
N GLY A 20 -13.72 -16.93 2.70
CA GLY A 20 -12.94 -17.68 1.71
C GLY A 20 -11.57 -17.10 1.40
N ALA A 21 -11.22 -15.97 1.99
CA ALA A 21 -9.91 -15.34 1.79
C ALA A 21 -8.85 -15.97 2.70
N ALA A 22 -7.66 -16.24 2.15
CA ALA A 22 -6.54 -16.80 2.89
C ALA A 22 -5.22 -16.09 2.55
N ARG A 23 -4.60 -15.48 3.57
CA ARG A 23 -3.26 -14.91 3.44
C ARG A 23 -2.20 -16.00 3.58
N LYS A 24 -1.33 -16.10 2.59
CA LYS A 24 -0.19 -17.03 2.57
C LYS A 24 1.02 -16.41 3.26
N LYS A 25 1.98 -17.25 3.65
CA LYS A 25 3.29 -16.78 4.11
C LYS A 25 4.04 -16.14 2.96
N THR A 26 4.83 -15.10 3.24
CA THR A 26 5.67 -14.47 2.22
C THR A 26 6.80 -15.42 1.78
N PRO A 27 7.33 -15.28 0.55
CA PRO A 27 8.49 -16.05 0.10
C PRO A 27 9.69 -15.94 1.05
N ASN A 28 9.93 -14.75 1.60
CA ASN A 28 11.01 -14.51 2.56
C ASN A 28 10.80 -15.21 3.90
N GLU A 29 9.56 -15.27 4.40
CA GLU A 29 9.23 -16.06 5.60
C GLU A 29 9.49 -17.56 5.39
N ILE A 30 9.07 -18.07 4.23
CA ILE A 30 9.27 -19.49 3.88
C ILE A 30 10.77 -19.79 3.75
N ALA A 31 11.51 -18.96 3.02
CA ALA A 31 12.95 -19.12 2.84
C ALA A 31 13.71 -19.13 4.16
N LEU A 32 13.39 -18.19 5.07
CA LEU A 32 14.02 -18.15 6.40
C LEU A 32 13.67 -19.38 7.25
N GLN A 33 12.42 -19.82 7.22
CA GLN A 33 11.99 -21.01 7.97
C GLN A 33 12.72 -22.25 7.47
N ILE A 34 12.83 -22.45 6.15
CA ILE A 34 13.58 -23.56 5.55
C ILE A 34 15.05 -23.48 5.96
N PHE A 35 15.65 -22.29 5.89
CA PHE A 35 17.04 -22.10 6.27
C PHE A 35 17.30 -22.47 7.73
N LEU A 36 16.49 -21.99 8.68
CA LEU A 36 16.63 -22.29 10.10
C LEU A 36 16.46 -23.79 10.39
N VAL A 37 15.49 -24.44 9.76
CA VAL A 37 15.28 -25.90 9.92
C VAL A 37 16.46 -26.69 9.36
N ALA A 38 16.93 -26.34 8.16
CA ALA A 38 18.07 -26.99 7.52
C ALA A 38 19.35 -26.86 8.38
N LEU A 39 19.65 -25.65 8.89
CA LEU A 39 20.78 -25.43 9.80
C LEU A 39 20.66 -26.26 11.08
N SER A 40 19.47 -26.31 11.69
CA SER A 40 19.24 -27.09 12.91
C SER A 40 19.50 -28.57 12.68
N ILE A 41 19.03 -29.13 11.57
CA ILE A 41 19.29 -30.55 11.20
C ILE A 41 20.78 -30.77 10.98
N ILE A 42 21.48 -29.91 10.26
CA ILE A 42 22.93 -30.02 10.01
C ILE A 42 23.68 -30.01 11.33
N PHE A 43 23.36 -29.10 12.26
CA PHE A 43 24.06 -29.01 13.54
C PHE A 43 23.84 -30.23 14.41
N ILE A 44 22.63 -30.79 14.44
CA ILE A 44 22.35 -32.04 15.18
C ILE A 44 23.17 -33.18 14.57
N LEU A 45 23.14 -33.35 13.24
CA LEU A 45 23.88 -34.40 12.56
C LEU A 45 25.39 -34.31 12.80
N VAL A 46 25.94 -33.09 12.70
CA VAL A 46 27.36 -32.83 12.94
C VAL A 46 27.73 -33.16 14.40
N THR A 47 26.93 -32.68 15.36
CA THR A 47 27.21 -32.93 16.80
C THR A 47 27.18 -34.42 17.15
N VAL A 48 26.18 -35.16 16.62
CA VAL A 48 26.11 -36.62 16.83
C VAL A 48 27.28 -37.33 16.16
N SER A 49 27.64 -36.95 14.94
CA SER A 49 28.79 -37.53 14.22
C SER A 49 30.12 -37.29 14.94
N LEU A 50 30.29 -36.06 15.45
CA LEU A 50 31.50 -35.70 16.21
C LEU A 50 31.65 -36.51 17.48
N TYR A 51 30.57 -36.89 18.15
CA TYR A 51 30.63 -37.73 19.33
C TYR A 51 31.15 -39.15 19.00
N THR A 52 30.53 -39.80 18.02
CA THR A 52 30.92 -41.14 17.60
C THR A 52 32.35 -41.16 17.06
N TYR A 53 32.73 -40.14 16.30
CA TYR A 53 34.07 -40.00 15.76
C TYR A 53 35.13 -39.73 16.84
N SER A 54 34.79 -38.91 17.86
CA SER A 54 35.64 -38.65 19.02
C SER A 54 35.92 -39.93 19.80
N ILE A 55 34.93 -40.79 20.07
CA ILE A 55 35.11 -42.09 20.74
C ILE A 55 36.02 -42.98 19.91
N PHE A 56 35.78 -43.09 18.60
CA PHE A 56 36.58 -43.93 17.71
C PHE A 56 38.06 -43.48 17.71
N SER A 57 38.30 -42.17 17.59
CA SER A 57 39.65 -41.60 17.54
C SER A 57 40.39 -41.74 18.86
N ALA A 58 39.72 -41.55 19.99
CA ALA A 58 40.30 -41.75 21.31
C ALA A 58 40.72 -43.23 21.53
N LYS A 59 39.86 -44.18 21.10
CA LYS A 59 40.22 -45.60 21.12
C LYS A 59 41.44 -45.92 20.26
N LEU A 60 41.50 -45.34 19.05
CA LEU A 60 42.63 -45.56 18.14
C LEU A 60 43.95 -45.00 18.71
N ALA A 61 43.85 -43.85 19.38
CA ALA A 61 45.01 -43.18 20.01
C ALA A 61 45.38 -43.81 21.37
N GLY A 62 44.63 -44.75 21.92
CA GLY A 62 44.86 -45.34 23.21
C GLY A 62 44.71 -44.39 24.40
N ILE A 63 43.91 -43.34 24.25
CA ILE A 63 43.64 -42.33 25.28
C ILE A 63 42.21 -42.32 25.71
N GLU A 64 41.89 -41.78 26.88
CA GLU A 64 40.53 -41.55 27.32
C GLU A 64 39.90 -40.45 26.45
N ASN A 65 38.62 -40.61 26.08
CA ASN A 65 37.94 -39.62 25.23
C ASN A 65 37.81 -38.27 25.96
N PRO A 66 38.51 -37.22 25.50
CA PRO A 66 38.47 -35.90 26.14
C PRO A 66 37.16 -35.16 25.91
N THR A 67 36.32 -35.65 24.98
CA THR A 67 35.06 -34.97 24.57
C THR A 67 33.88 -35.57 25.35
N SER A 68 33.35 -34.83 26.30
CA SER A 68 32.16 -35.22 27.05
C SER A 68 30.87 -34.90 26.29
N VAL A 69 29.79 -35.62 26.65
CA VAL A 69 28.45 -35.27 26.14
C VAL A 69 28.05 -33.85 26.50
N THR A 70 28.42 -33.37 27.70
CA THR A 70 28.16 -31.99 28.13
C THR A 70 28.83 -30.96 27.23
N THR A 71 30.07 -31.23 26.82
CA THR A 71 30.81 -30.38 25.88
C THR A 71 30.13 -30.32 24.52
N LEU A 72 29.60 -31.42 24.01
CA LEU A 72 28.91 -31.46 22.73
C LEU A 72 27.53 -30.79 22.80
N VAL A 73 26.81 -30.92 23.90
CA VAL A 73 25.56 -30.16 24.13
C VAL A 73 25.86 -28.67 24.19
N ALA A 74 26.92 -28.24 24.87
CA ALA A 74 27.36 -26.87 24.92
C ALA A 74 27.74 -26.36 23.52
N LEU A 75 28.45 -27.20 22.73
CA LEU A 75 28.75 -26.88 21.33
C LEU A 75 27.46 -26.67 20.50
N LEU A 76 26.49 -27.59 20.59
CA LEU A 76 25.22 -27.48 19.91
C LEU A 76 24.49 -26.17 20.25
N VAL A 77 24.45 -25.81 21.54
CA VAL A 77 23.84 -24.53 21.98
C VAL A 77 24.60 -23.32 21.44
N CYS A 78 25.93 -23.35 21.38
CA CYS A 78 26.73 -22.27 20.82
C CYS A 78 26.56 -22.13 19.29
N LEU A 79 26.32 -23.24 18.59
CA LEU A 79 26.15 -23.29 17.14
C LEU A 79 24.73 -22.92 16.71
N ALA A 80 23.75 -23.10 17.60
CA ALA A 80 22.36 -22.76 17.27
C ALA A 80 22.21 -21.27 16.90
N PRO A 81 21.45 -20.93 15.85
CA PRO A 81 21.32 -19.56 15.35
C PRO A 81 20.39 -18.72 16.25
N THR A 82 20.70 -18.63 17.54
CA THR A 82 19.89 -17.94 18.56
C THR A 82 19.87 -16.42 18.35
N THR A 83 20.93 -15.86 17.79
CA THR A 83 21.05 -14.43 17.49
C THR A 83 19.99 -13.97 16.49
N ILE A 84 19.73 -14.75 15.44
CA ILE A 84 18.72 -14.42 14.43
C ILE A 84 17.34 -14.36 15.07
N GLY A 85 16.97 -15.35 15.91
CA GLY A 85 15.67 -15.39 16.58
C GLY A 85 15.39 -14.17 17.45
N ALA A 86 16.36 -13.74 18.24
CA ALA A 86 16.26 -12.55 19.09
C ALA A 86 16.13 -11.25 18.28
N LEU A 87 16.92 -11.12 17.22
CA LEU A 87 16.92 -9.93 16.37
C LEU A 87 15.64 -9.79 15.54
N LEU A 88 15.04 -10.90 15.08
CA LEU A 88 13.77 -10.86 14.36
C LEU A 88 12.64 -10.25 15.18
N SER A 89 12.54 -10.61 16.46
CA SER A 89 11.56 -10.02 17.36
C SER A 89 11.79 -8.52 17.55
N ALA A 90 13.04 -8.10 17.73
CA ALA A 90 13.40 -6.68 17.88
C ALA A 90 13.07 -5.89 16.60
N ILE A 91 13.34 -6.44 15.41
CA ILE A 91 13.02 -5.80 14.13
C ILE A 91 11.50 -5.66 13.96
N GLY A 92 10.72 -6.68 14.31
CA GLY A 92 9.26 -6.63 14.27
C GLY A 92 8.68 -5.53 15.16
N ILE A 93 9.18 -5.39 16.40
CA ILE A 93 8.79 -4.34 17.33
C ILE A 93 9.18 -2.95 16.77
N ALA A 94 10.40 -2.80 16.23
CA ALA A 94 10.84 -1.56 15.61
C ALA A 94 9.95 -1.16 14.44
N GLY A 95 9.53 -2.13 13.63
CA GLY A 95 8.60 -1.90 12.53
C GLY A 95 7.24 -1.41 12.97
N MET A 96 6.65 -2.05 13.98
CA MET A 96 5.38 -1.60 14.56
C MET A 96 5.49 -0.19 15.13
N SER A 97 6.58 0.12 15.86
CA SER A 97 6.82 1.46 16.41
C SER A 97 6.91 2.54 15.32
N ARG A 98 7.60 2.26 14.20
CA ARG A 98 7.71 3.21 13.08
C ARG A 98 6.40 3.44 12.36
N LEU A 99 5.62 2.39 12.14
CA LEU A 99 4.29 2.53 11.54
C LEU A 99 3.37 3.32 12.46
N ASN A 100 3.42 3.08 13.76
CA ASN A 100 2.65 3.85 14.72
C ASN A 100 3.04 5.35 14.73
N GLN A 101 4.33 5.68 14.62
CA GLN A 101 4.80 7.06 14.43
C GLN A 101 4.33 7.69 13.11
N ALA A 102 4.06 6.87 12.10
CA ALA A 102 3.45 7.28 10.84
C ALA A 102 1.91 7.24 10.87
N ASN A 103 1.28 7.15 12.04
CA ASN A 103 -0.17 7.03 12.24
C ASN A 103 -0.79 5.81 11.53
N VAL A 104 -0.07 4.70 11.49
CA VAL A 104 -0.56 3.42 10.95
C VAL A 104 -0.49 2.36 12.04
N LEU A 105 -1.62 1.74 12.32
CA LEU A 105 -1.71 0.59 13.23
C LEU A 105 -1.56 -0.69 12.43
N ALA A 106 -0.48 -1.43 12.66
CA ALA A 106 -0.30 -2.76 12.10
C ALA A 106 -0.81 -3.81 13.11
N MET A 107 -1.60 -4.77 12.65
CA MET A 107 -2.14 -5.82 13.52
C MET A 107 -1.14 -6.91 13.81
N SER A 108 -0.05 -7.00 13.04
CA SER A 108 1.03 -7.97 13.27
C SER A 108 2.35 -7.53 12.65
N GLY A 109 3.47 -7.99 13.21
CA GLY A 109 4.81 -7.79 12.61
C GLY A 109 4.92 -8.42 11.22
N ARG A 110 4.18 -9.51 10.97
CA ARG A 110 4.12 -10.16 9.65
C ARG A 110 3.56 -9.25 8.56
N ALA A 111 2.52 -8.47 8.85
CA ALA A 111 1.96 -7.52 7.89
C ALA A 111 3.01 -6.49 7.45
N ILE A 112 3.90 -6.09 8.36
CA ILE A 112 4.96 -5.11 8.07
C ILE A 112 6.05 -5.74 7.20
N GLU A 113 6.41 -6.99 7.45
CA GLU A 113 7.36 -7.73 6.61
C GLU A 113 6.80 -7.90 5.19
N ALA A 114 5.52 -8.30 5.07
CA ALA A 114 4.84 -8.41 3.79
C ALA A 114 4.86 -7.08 3.03
N ALA A 115 4.69 -5.95 3.71
CA ALA A 115 4.74 -4.63 3.08
C ALA A 115 6.10 -4.32 2.39
N GLY A 116 7.19 -4.91 2.90
CA GLY A 116 8.50 -4.79 2.26
C GLY A 116 8.66 -5.62 0.99
N ASP A 117 7.96 -6.72 0.88
CA ASP A 117 8.01 -7.66 -0.25
C ASP A 117 6.99 -7.32 -1.36
N VAL A 118 6.08 -6.37 -1.12
CA VAL A 118 5.05 -5.96 -2.09
C VAL A 118 5.68 -5.48 -3.39
N ASP A 119 5.15 -5.99 -4.49
CA ASP A 119 5.52 -5.59 -5.85
C ASP A 119 4.31 -5.12 -6.69
N ILE A 120 3.08 -5.34 -6.21
CA ILE A 120 1.84 -4.82 -6.81
C ILE A 120 1.11 -3.93 -5.81
N LEU A 121 0.76 -2.73 -6.23
CA LEU A 121 0.02 -1.75 -5.43
C LEU A 121 -1.30 -1.42 -6.10
N MET A 122 -2.41 -1.84 -5.49
CA MET A 122 -3.77 -1.55 -5.95
C MET A 122 -4.35 -0.39 -5.18
N LEU A 123 -4.68 0.69 -5.88
CA LEU A 123 -5.13 1.95 -5.33
C LEU A 123 -6.50 2.33 -5.88
N ASP A 124 -7.43 2.68 -5.01
CA ASP A 124 -8.68 3.27 -5.47
C ASP A 124 -8.43 4.64 -6.14
N LYS A 125 -9.22 4.97 -7.16
CA LYS A 125 -9.13 6.26 -7.85
C LYS A 125 -9.53 7.41 -6.93
N THR A 126 -10.72 7.28 -6.35
CA THR A 126 -11.43 8.36 -5.68
C THR A 126 -10.81 8.66 -4.31
N GLY A 127 -10.45 9.92 -4.07
CA GLY A 127 -9.80 10.31 -2.81
C GLY A 127 -8.34 9.84 -2.67
N THR A 128 -7.86 8.89 -3.49
CA THR A 128 -6.48 8.39 -3.49
C THR A 128 -5.64 9.06 -4.57
N ILE A 129 -5.96 8.81 -5.82
CA ILE A 129 -5.28 9.37 -7.00
C ILE A 129 -5.85 10.74 -7.31
N THR A 130 -7.16 10.90 -7.18
CA THR A 130 -7.88 12.16 -7.37
C THR A 130 -8.28 12.79 -6.04
N LEU A 131 -8.70 14.05 -6.07
CA LEU A 131 -9.17 14.78 -4.88
C LEU A 131 -10.47 14.23 -4.31
N GLY A 132 -11.15 13.34 -5.03
CA GLY A 132 -12.44 12.75 -4.63
C GLY A 132 -13.65 13.63 -4.96
N ASN A 133 -13.43 14.88 -5.36
CA ASN A 133 -14.45 15.81 -5.81
C ASN A 133 -14.24 16.15 -7.26
N ARG A 134 -15.30 16.18 -8.05
CA ARG A 134 -15.23 16.71 -9.42
C ARG A 134 -15.12 18.23 -9.36
N GLN A 135 -14.25 18.80 -10.19
CA GLN A 135 -14.05 20.23 -10.26
C GLN A 135 -14.33 20.74 -11.68
N ALA A 136 -14.89 21.93 -11.78
CA ALA A 136 -15.06 22.61 -13.04
C ALA A 136 -13.70 22.91 -13.67
N SER A 137 -13.51 22.48 -14.90
CA SER A 137 -12.26 22.65 -15.65
C SER A 137 -12.40 23.52 -16.87
N GLU A 138 -13.59 23.59 -17.46
CA GLU A 138 -13.81 24.29 -18.70
C GLU A 138 -15.28 24.72 -18.85
N PHE A 139 -15.51 25.90 -19.46
CA PHE A 139 -16.81 26.37 -19.96
C PHE A 139 -16.83 26.18 -21.46
N ILE A 140 -17.78 25.43 -21.98
CA ILE A 140 -17.94 25.17 -23.44
C ILE A 140 -19.26 25.78 -23.88
N PRO A 141 -19.22 27.00 -24.52
CA PRO A 141 -20.42 27.64 -25.02
C PRO A 141 -20.96 26.91 -26.25
N VAL A 142 -22.27 26.99 -26.49
CA VAL A 142 -22.88 26.62 -27.79
C VAL A 142 -22.72 27.74 -28.80
N ASP A 143 -22.90 27.41 -30.08
CA ASP A 143 -22.74 28.37 -31.18
C ASP A 143 -23.55 29.66 -30.96
N GLY A 144 -22.87 30.79 -31.14
CA GLY A 144 -23.46 32.12 -31.00
C GLY A 144 -23.61 32.64 -29.55
N VAL A 145 -23.07 31.92 -28.57
CA VAL A 145 -23.04 32.35 -27.16
C VAL A 145 -21.61 32.77 -26.77
N ASP A 146 -21.47 33.93 -26.13
CA ASP A 146 -20.18 34.37 -25.59
C ASP A 146 -19.83 33.51 -24.36
N ILE A 147 -18.61 33.02 -24.30
CA ILE A 147 -18.08 32.23 -23.18
C ILE A 147 -18.18 32.99 -21.85
N LYS A 148 -18.08 34.33 -21.87
CA LYS A 148 -18.25 35.12 -20.64
C LYS A 148 -19.68 35.15 -20.15
N GLU A 149 -20.69 35.14 -21.08
CA GLU A 149 -22.09 35.02 -20.72
C GLU A 149 -22.38 33.68 -20.08
N LEU A 150 -21.82 32.59 -20.63
CA LEU A 150 -21.93 31.26 -20.04
C LEU A 150 -21.28 31.22 -18.65
N ALA A 151 -20.07 31.77 -18.50
CA ALA A 151 -19.35 31.78 -17.23
C ALA A 151 -20.06 32.60 -16.15
N ASP A 152 -20.66 33.76 -16.53
CA ASP A 152 -21.45 34.58 -15.61
C ASP A 152 -22.72 33.86 -15.13
N ALA A 153 -23.45 33.24 -16.05
CA ALA A 153 -24.63 32.45 -15.74
C ALA A 153 -24.30 31.22 -14.88
N ALA A 154 -23.21 30.55 -15.20
CA ALA A 154 -22.71 29.41 -14.44
C ALA A 154 -22.32 29.81 -13.01
N GLN A 155 -21.62 30.94 -12.84
CA GLN A 155 -21.29 31.48 -11.53
C GLN A 155 -22.54 31.80 -10.72
N LEU A 156 -23.47 32.60 -11.30
CA LEU A 156 -24.69 33.00 -10.61
C LEU A 156 -25.54 31.83 -10.13
N SER A 157 -25.72 30.81 -10.98
CA SER A 157 -26.46 29.61 -10.64
C SER A 157 -25.74 28.71 -9.61
N SER A 158 -24.47 29.00 -9.30
CA SER A 158 -23.63 28.25 -8.36
C SER A 158 -23.39 28.99 -7.06
N LEU A 159 -23.78 30.25 -6.90
CA LEU A 159 -23.49 31.03 -5.67
C LEU A 159 -24.11 30.43 -4.40
N ALA A 160 -25.28 29.85 -4.49
CA ALA A 160 -25.95 29.19 -3.37
C ALA A 160 -25.72 27.67 -3.32
N ASP A 161 -24.88 27.14 -4.23
CA ASP A 161 -24.53 25.74 -4.28
C ASP A 161 -23.29 25.47 -3.40
N GLU A 162 -23.52 25.00 -2.17
CA GLU A 162 -22.45 24.74 -1.19
C GLU A 162 -21.66 23.45 -1.48
N THR A 163 -22.02 22.71 -2.53
CA THR A 163 -21.26 21.52 -2.92
C THR A 163 -19.84 21.88 -3.39
N PRO A 164 -18.87 20.97 -3.26
CA PRO A 164 -17.53 21.21 -3.81
C PRO A 164 -17.53 21.52 -5.31
N GLU A 165 -18.44 20.89 -6.05
CA GLU A 165 -18.67 21.11 -7.48
C GLU A 165 -19.15 22.54 -7.75
N GLY A 166 -20.18 23.01 -7.03
CA GLY A 166 -20.70 24.38 -7.16
C GLY A 166 -19.64 25.44 -6.85
N ARG A 167 -18.88 25.25 -5.76
CA ARG A 167 -17.76 26.13 -5.40
C ARG A 167 -16.69 26.16 -6.49
N SER A 168 -16.38 25.03 -7.12
CA SER A 168 -15.38 24.94 -8.18
C SER A 168 -15.78 25.74 -9.43
N VAL A 169 -17.08 25.80 -9.77
CA VAL A 169 -17.60 26.63 -10.87
C VAL A 169 -17.37 28.12 -10.60
N VAL A 170 -17.65 28.56 -9.36
CA VAL A 170 -17.42 29.96 -8.95
C VAL A 170 -15.93 30.30 -9.00
N VAL A 171 -15.06 29.42 -8.56
CA VAL A 171 -13.60 29.61 -8.60
C VAL A 171 -13.12 29.68 -10.04
N LEU A 172 -13.55 28.78 -10.93
CA LEU A 172 -13.16 28.74 -12.33
C LEU A 172 -13.58 30.06 -13.07
N ALA A 173 -14.81 30.53 -12.85
CA ALA A 173 -15.30 31.78 -13.42
C ALA A 173 -14.50 32.99 -12.96
N LYS A 174 -14.09 33.01 -11.68
CA LYS A 174 -13.23 34.06 -11.13
C LYS A 174 -11.83 34.03 -11.73
N GLU A 175 -11.22 32.85 -11.84
CA GLU A 175 -9.85 32.73 -12.33
C GLU A 175 -9.71 32.99 -13.81
N GLN A 176 -10.64 32.47 -14.64
CA GLN A 176 -10.55 32.63 -16.09
C GLN A 176 -11.07 33.98 -16.61
N PHE A 177 -12.11 34.52 -15.97
CA PHE A 177 -12.80 35.72 -16.50
C PHE A 177 -12.80 36.90 -15.53
N GLY A 178 -12.18 36.77 -14.34
CA GLY A 178 -12.14 37.85 -13.34
C GLY A 178 -13.52 38.17 -12.73
N ILE A 179 -14.50 37.28 -12.90
CA ILE A 179 -15.86 37.48 -12.40
C ILE A 179 -15.83 37.42 -10.89
N ARG A 180 -15.98 38.56 -10.19
CA ARG A 180 -15.97 38.62 -8.72
C ARG A 180 -17.31 38.14 -8.19
N GLY A 181 -17.27 37.48 -6.99
CA GLY A 181 -18.49 37.09 -6.31
C GLY A 181 -19.40 38.30 -6.06
N ARG A 182 -20.66 38.11 -6.43
CA ARG A 182 -21.72 39.08 -6.09
C ARG A 182 -22.20 38.82 -4.68
N SER A 183 -22.68 39.89 -4.00
CA SER A 183 -23.25 39.71 -2.65
C SER A 183 -24.57 38.94 -2.76
N LEU A 184 -24.71 37.86 -1.98
CA LEU A 184 -25.96 37.10 -1.84
C LEU A 184 -27.11 37.94 -1.25
N GLN A 185 -26.81 39.21 -0.83
CA GLN A 185 -27.77 40.13 -0.23
C GLN A 185 -28.38 41.11 -1.24
N ASP A 186 -28.08 40.99 -2.55
CA ASP A 186 -28.74 41.81 -3.55
C ASP A 186 -30.24 41.50 -3.55
N LYS A 187 -31.01 42.51 -3.19
CA LYS A 187 -32.47 42.47 -3.07
C LYS A 187 -33.10 42.05 -4.39
N GLY A 188 -33.68 40.86 -4.45
CA GLY A 188 -34.41 40.35 -5.63
C GLY A 188 -33.90 39.03 -6.19
N MET A 189 -32.78 38.48 -5.70
CA MET A 189 -32.32 37.15 -6.12
C MET A 189 -32.99 36.05 -5.32
N GLN A 190 -33.67 35.14 -6.02
CA GLN A 190 -34.24 33.92 -5.44
C GLN A 190 -33.42 32.72 -5.89
N PHE A 191 -32.68 32.13 -4.97
CA PHE A 191 -31.87 30.95 -5.26
C PHE A 191 -32.67 29.66 -5.17
N ILE A 192 -32.43 28.75 -6.12
CA ILE A 192 -33.01 27.45 -6.20
C ILE A 192 -31.90 26.43 -5.89
N PRO A 193 -31.96 25.79 -4.68
CA PRO A 193 -30.95 24.82 -4.28
C PRO A 193 -31.06 23.55 -5.13
N PHE A 194 -29.92 22.85 -5.28
CA PHE A 194 -29.88 21.54 -5.92
C PHE A 194 -30.70 20.52 -5.13
N THR A 195 -31.53 19.75 -5.82
CA THR A 195 -32.21 18.58 -5.24
C THR A 195 -31.99 17.35 -6.10
N ALA A 196 -31.95 16.17 -5.47
CA ALA A 196 -31.81 14.90 -6.20
C ALA A 196 -33.01 14.61 -7.11
N VAL A 197 -34.18 15.19 -6.83
CA VAL A 197 -35.38 15.02 -7.64
C VAL A 197 -35.36 15.86 -8.91
N THR A 198 -35.01 17.14 -8.78
CA THR A 198 -34.94 18.06 -9.93
C THR A 198 -33.63 17.94 -10.70
N ARG A 199 -32.56 17.53 -10.03
CA ARG A 199 -31.18 17.46 -10.55
C ARG A 199 -30.70 18.75 -11.19
N MET A 200 -31.22 19.87 -10.71
CA MET A 200 -30.94 21.23 -11.16
C MET A 200 -30.79 22.16 -9.96
N SER A 201 -30.01 23.22 -10.14
CA SER A 201 -29.94 24.40 -9.26
C SER A 201 -29.99 25.68 -10.10
N GLY A 202 -30.23 26.81 -9.47
CA GLY A 202 -30.28 28.04 -10.23
C GLY A 202 -30.59 29.27 -9.40
N VAL A 203 -30.91 30.37 -10.12
CA VAL A 203 -31.28 31.63 -9.53
C VAL A 203 -32.26 32.36 -10.44
N ASP A 204 -33.25 33.00 -9.83
CA ASP A 204 -34.19 33.90 -10.48
C ASP A 204 -33.92 35.33 -10.00
N PHE A 205 -33.72 36.25 -10.94
CA PHE A 205 -33.50 37.66 -10.62
C PHE A 205 -33.88 38.58 -11.82
N ASP A 206 -34.45 39.72 -11.55
CA ASP A 206 -34.84 40.71 -12.56
C ASP A 206 -35.59 40.14 -13.78
N GLY A 207 -36.51 39.18 -13.52
CA GLY A 207 -37.28 38.51 -14.58
C GLY A 207 -36.48 37.50 -15.41
N ASN A 208 -35.24 37.21 -15.06
CA ASN A 208 -34.42 36.17 -15.70
C ASN A 208 -34.39 34.90 -14.84
N GLU A 209 -34.49 33.77 -15.50
CA GLU A 209 -34.32 32.43 -14.90
C GLU A 209 -33.00 31.82 -15.39
N ILE A 210 -32.08 31.54 -14.48
CA ILE A 210 -30.86 30.78 -14.79
C ILE A 210 -30.91 29.43 -14.11
N ARG A 211 -30.66 28.38 -14.86
CA ARG A 211 -30.61 26.99 -14.37
C ARG A 211 -29.37 26.30 -14.84
N LYS A 212 -28.77 25.48 -13.95
CA LYS A 212 -27.73 24.53 -14.31
C LYS A 212 -28.11 23.15 -13.77
N GLY A 213 -27.76 22.10 -14.47
CA GLY A 213 -28.07 20.75 -14.01
C GLY A 213 -27.61 19.65 -14.96
N ALA A 214 -27.99 18.43 -14.63
CA ALA A 214 -27.71 17.26 -15.45
C ALA A 214 -28.35 17.41 -16.84
N ALA A 215 -27.68 16.91 -17.87
CA ALA A 215 -28.08 17.12 -19.26
C ALA A 215 -29.53 16.70 -19.57
N ASP A 216 -29.94 15.53 -19.08
CA ASP A 216 -31.30 14.99 -19.25
C ASP A 216 -32.37 15.87 -18.54
N ALA A 217 -32.08 16.32 -17.33
CA ALA A 217 -32.96 17.20 -16.57
C ALA A 217 -33.09 18.58 -17.24
N MET A 218 -32.00 19.14 -17.73
CA MET A 218 -31.98 20.39 -18.44
C MET A 218 -32.67 20.30 -19.80
N GLN A 219 -32.50 19.22 -20.53
CA GLN A 219 -33.23 18.94 -21.76
C GLN A 219 -34.76 18.94 -21.53
N ALA A 220 -35.20 18.20 -20.50
CA ALA A 220 -36.62 18.16 -20.13
C ALA A 220 -37.15 19.55 -19.72
N TYR A 221 -36.37 20.30 -18.95
CA TYR A 221 -36.71 21.67 -18.50
C TYR A 221 -36.89 22.64 -19.68
N VAL A 222 -35.90 22.69 -20.57
CA VAL A 222 -35.94 23.61 -21.74
C VAL A 222 -37.05 23.23 -22.71
N THR A 223 -37.20 21.94 -23.03
CA THR A 223 -38.23 21.44 -23.96
C THR A 223 -39.66 21.68 -23.44
N ARG A 224 -39.88 21.48 -22.12
CA ARG A 224 -41.22 21.75 -21.50
C ARG A 224 -41.61 23.19 -21.61
N ALA A 225 -40.66 24.12 -21.61
CA ALA A 225 -40.90 25.56 -21.77
C ALA A 225 -40.94 26.02 -23.22
N GLY A 226 -40.91 25.12 -24.21
CA GLY A 226 -40.91 25.43 -25.63
C GLY A 226 -39.57 25.90 -26.19
N GLY A 227 -38.48 25.80 -25.41
CA GLY A 227 -37.11 26.07 -25.88
C GLY A 227 -36.54 24.87 -26.67
N MET A 228 -35.43 25.12 -27.37
CA MET A 228 -34.76 24.15 -28.22
C MET A 228 -33.50 23.63 -27.52
N TYR A 229 -33.36 22.31 -27.40
CA TYR A 229 -32.13 21.66 -27.00
C TYR A 229 -31.33 21.27 -28.25
N SER A 230 -30.20 21.94 -28.51
CA SER A 230 -29.45 21.78 -29.74
C SER A 230 -28.69 20.46 -29.82
N GLU A 231 -28.54 19.92 -31.03
CA GLU A 231 -27.71 18.72 -31.29
C GLU A 231 -26.25 18.97 -30.94
N GLU A 232 -25.77 20.21 -31.12
CA GLU A 232 -24.44 20.62 -30.71
C GLU A 232 -24.22 20.44 -29.19
N CYS A 233 -25.17 20.91 -28.38
CA CYS A 233 -25.11 20.71 -26.92
C CYS A 233 -25.04 19.21 -26.56
N ASP A 234 -25.84 18.39 -27.24
CA ASP A 234 -25.84 16.93 -27.03
C ASP A 234 -24.49 16.30 -27.39
N ASN A 235 -23.88 16.74 -28.49
CA ASN A 235 -22.54 16.28 -28.91
C ASN A 235 -21.44 16.70 -27.91
N VAL A 236 -21.50 17.90 -27.34
CA VAL A 236 -20.60 18.34 -26.27
C VAL A 236 -20.79 17.49 -25.02
N VAL A 237 -22.04 17.27 -24.61
CA VAL A 237 -22.39 16.44 -23.46
C VAL A 237 -21.83 15.02 -23.63
N LYS A 238 -22.05 14.40 -24.80
CA LYS A 238 -21.53 13.05 -25.12
C LYS A 238 -20.00 13.01 -25.13
N SER A 239 -19.36 14.04 -25.69
CA SER A 239 -17.90 14.16 -25.70
C SER A 239 -17.31 14.23 -24.30
N ILE A 240 -17.91 15.04 -23.41
CA ILE A 240 -17.48 15.13 -22.01
C ILE A 240 -17.70 13.80 -21.29
N ALA A 241 -18.88 13.18 -21.45
CA ALA A 241 -19.21 11.92 -20.83
C ALA A 241 -18.28 10.78 -21.29
N SER A 242 -17.91 10.73 -22.57
CA SER A 242 -16.97 9.73 -23.10
C SER A 242 -15.56 9.88 -22.54
N LYS A 243 -15.16 11.10 -22.18
CA LYS A 243 -13.89 11.39 -21.49
C LYS A 243 -13.98 11.21 -19.98
N GLY A 244 -15.14 10.76 -19.45
CA GLY A 244 -15.38 10.51 -18.03
C GLY A 244 -15.64 11.74 -17.19
N GLY A 245 -15.84 12.86 -17.81
CA GLY A 245 -16.31 14.05 -17.13
C GLY A 245 -17.80 14.03 -16.84
N THR A 246 -18.24 14.95 -16.01
CA THR A 246 -19.67 15.21 -15.79
C THR A 246 -20.05 16.51 -16.48
N PRO A 247 -20.89 16.45 -17.50
CA PRO A 247 -21.41 17.65 -18.13
C PRO A 247 -22.53 18.26 -17.28
N LEU A 248 -22.45 19.54 -16.96
CA LEU A 248 -23.54 20.32 -16.41
C LEU A 248 -23.98 21.34 -17.45
N VAL A 249 -25.23 21.23 -17.92
CA VAL A 249 -25.79 22.17 -18.91
C VAL A 249 -26.29 23.40 -18.19
N VAL A 250 -26.05 24.57 -18.79
CA VAL A 250 -26.48 25.88 -18.29
C VAL A 250 -27.48 26.50 -19.28
N ALA A 251 -28.60 27.00 -18.77
CA ALA A 251 -29.61 27.71 -19.54
C ALA A 251 -30.01 28.99 -18.84
N LYS A 252 -30.35 29.98 -19.65
CA LYS A 252 -30.94 31.25 -19.22
C LYS A 252 -32.23 31.50 -20.03
N ASN A 253 -33.34 31.74 -19.33
CA ASN A 253 -34.65 31.95 -19.93
C ASN A 253 -34.99 30.87 -20.97
N HIS A 254 -34.78 29.60 -20.58
CA HIS A 254 -35.03 28.41 -21.41
C HIS A 254 -34.15 28.28 -22.68
N LYS A 255 -33.16 29.16 -22.85
CA LYS A 255 -32.15 29.07 -23.93
C LYS A 255 -30.88 28.44 -23.37
N ILE A 256 -30.37 27.37 -24.00
CA ILE A 256 -29.09 26.77 -23.64
C ILE A 256 -27.97 27.78 -23.95
N LEU A 257 -27.07 27.99 -22.97
CA LEU A 257 -25.86 28.80 -23.12
C LEU A 257 -24.64 27.94 -23.40
N GLY A 258 -24.58 26.73 -22.84
CA GLY A 258 -23.45 25.85 -22.99
C GLY A 258 -23.37 24.82 -21.88
N VAL A 259 -22.19 24.22 -21.75
CA VAL A 259 -21.92 23.11 -20.85
C VAL A 259 -20.70 23.43 -19.98
N ILE A 260 -20.78 23.10 -18.68
CA ILE A 260 -19.66 23.11 -17.75
C ILE A 260 -19.07 21.71 -17.74
N TYR A 261 -17.78 21.60 -17.99
CA TYR A 261 -17.04 20.34 -17.89
C TYR A 261 -16.52 20.16 -16.47
N LEU A 262 -17.08 19.23 -15.70
CA LEU A 262 -16.53 18.81 -14.42
C LEU A 262 -15.70 17.55 -14.63
N LYS A 263 -14.45 17.56 -14.12
CA LYS A 263 -13.57 16.41 -14.15
C LYS A 263 -12.96 16.10 -12.78
N ASP A 264 -12.53 14.87 -12.58
CA ASP A 264 -11.71 14.49 -11.44
C ASP A 264 -10.32 15.13 -11.56
N ILE A 265 -9.88 15.78 -10.50
CA ILE A 265 -8.55 16.40 -10.46
C ILE A 265 -7.57 15.46 -9.78
N ILE A 266 -6.50 15.13 -10.50
CA ILE A 266 -5.40 14.34 -9.95
C ILE A 266 -4.66 15.14 -8.89
N LYS A 267 -4.37 14.52 -7.75
CA LYS A 267 -3.62 15.14 -6.67
C LYS A 267 -2.21 15.52 -7.13
N GLN A 268 -1.78 16.70 -6.73
CA GLN A 268 -0.44 17.17 -7.03
C GLN A 268 0.64 16.23 -6.46
N GLY A 269 1.68 15.94 -7.23
CA GLY A 269 2.81 15.10 -6.82
C GLY A 269 2.54 13.59 -6.86
N VAL A 270 1.36 13.13 -7.32
CA VAL A 270 1.04 11.70 -7.42
C VAL A 270 1.87 11.03 -8.51
N LYS A 271 2.05 11.69 -9.65
CA LYS A 271 2.81 11.15 -10.78
C LYS A 271 4.27 10.89 -10.43
N GLU A 272 4.89 11.80 -9.69
CA GLU A 272 6.26 11.65 -9.18
C GLU A 272 6.36 10.48 -8.20
N LYS A 273 5.39 10.35 -7.29
CA LYS A 273 5.33 9.22 -6.34
C LYS A 273 5.22 7.87 -7.06
N PHE A 274 4.41 7.78 -8.13
CA PHE A 274 4.31 6.55 -8.91
C PHE A 274 5.59 6.26 -9.69
N ALA A 275 6.28 7.28 -10.20
CA ALA A 275 7.58 7.11 -10.82
C ALA A 275 8.63 6.57 -9.82
N ASP A 276 8.62 7.02 -8.58
CA ASP A 276 9.51 6.53 -7.53
C ASP A 276 9.17 5.09 -7.11
N LEU A 277 7.89 4.73 -7.01
CA LEU A 277 7.45 3.34 -6.78
C LEU A 277 7.93 2.41 -7.89
N ARG A 278 7.85 2.84 -9.14
CA ARG A 278 8.34 2.07 -10.30
C ARG A 278 9.85 1.83 -10.23
N LYS A 279 10.64 2.81 -9.78
CA LYS A 279 12.09 2.62 -9.52
C LYS A 279 12.35 1.58 -8.43
N MET A 280 11.44 1.44 -7.47
CA MET A 280 11.51 0.42 -6.43
C MET A 280 11.03 -0.97 -6.89
N GLY A 281 10.64 -1.13 -8.17
CA GLY A 281 10.12 -2.36 -8.73
C GLY A 281 8.65 -2.65 -8.37
N ILE A 282 7.88 -1.62 -8.00
CA ILE A 282 6.47 -1.75 -7.63
C ILE A 282 5.61 -1.30 -8.80
N LYS A 283 4.72 -2.17 -9.27
CA LYS A 283 3.70 -1.88 -10.26
C LYS A 283 2.47 -1.29 -9.58
N THR A 284 1.97 -0.17 -10.11
CA THR A 284 0.78 0.51 -9.59
C THR A 284 -0.43 0.25 -10.46
N ILE A 285 -1.57 -0.08 -9.84
CA ILE A 285 -2.82 -0.39 -10.52
C ILE A 285 -3.92 0.49 -9.94
N MET A 286 -4.56 1.28 -10.79
CA MET A 286 -5.72 2.08 -10.40
C MET A 286 -6.99 1.24 -10.47
N ILE A 287 -7.81 1.31 -9.43
CA ILE A 287 -9.12 0.69 -9.38
C ILE A 287 -10.18 1.78 -9.49
N THR A 288 -11.14 1.61 -10.37
CA THR A 288 -12.24 2.60 -10.56
C THR A 288 -13.53 1.95 -11.03
N GLY A 289 -14.66 2.53 -10.64
CA GLY A 289 -15.97 2.19 -11.21
C GLY A 289 -16.26 2.86 -12.57
N ASP A 290 -15.35 3.69 -13.09
CA ASP A 290 -15.52 4.34 -14.38
C ASP A 290 -15.45 3.34 -15.54
N ASN A 291 -15.96 3.76 -16.70
CA ASN A 291 -15.80 2.99 -17.94
C ASN A 291 -14.32 2.93 -18.38
N PRO A 292 -13.96 1.96 -19.24
CA PRO A 292 -12.56 1.75 -19.65
C PRO A 292 -11.89 2.96 -20.31
N ILE A 293 -12.64 3.77 -21.06
CA ILE A 293 -12.09 4.94 -21.77
C ILE A 293 -11.67 6.01 -20.77
N THR A 294 -12.54 6.29 -19.80
CA THR A 294 -12.25 7.22 -18.70
C THR A 294 -11.10 6.74 -17.85
N ALA A 295 -11.14 5.47 -17.45
CA ALA A 295 -10.11 4.87 -16.64
C ALA A 295 -8.73 4.96 -17.32
N ALA A 296 -8.66 4.68 -18.63
CA ALA A 296 -7.43 4.80 -19.41
C ALA A 296 -6.89 6.23 -19.44
N ALA A 297 -7.77 7.24 -19.64
CA ALA A 297 -7.36 8.64 -19.66
C ALA A 297 -6.78 9.09 -18.32
N ILE A 298 -7.45 8.76 -17.20
CA ILE A 298 -7.01 9.12 -15.84
C ILE A 298 -5.72 8.35 -15.49
N ALA A 299 -5.62 7.07 -15.84
CA ALA A 299 -4.43 6.26 -15.61
C ALA A 299 -3.19 6.83 -16.32
N ALA A 300 -3.33 7.24 -17.57
CA ALA A 300 -2.27 7.88 -18.36
C ALA A 300 -1.85 9.23 -17.75
N GLU A 301 -2.82 10.07 -17.37
CA GLU A 301 -2.56 11.38 -16.74
C GLU A 301 -1.87 11.23 -15.39
N ALA A 302 -2.34 10.29 -14.53
CA ALA A 302 -1.77 10.01 -13.23
C ALA A 302 -0.42 9.27 -13.30
N GLY A 303 -0.13 8.59 -14.41
CA GLY A 303 1.09 7.83 -14.60
C GLY A 303 1.11 6.49 -13.86
N VAL A 304 -0.05 5.86 -13.64
CA VAL A 304 -0.13 4.48 -13.13
C VAL A 304 0.22 3.48 -14.24
N ASP A 305 0.62 2.26 -13.84
CA ASP A 305 1.09 1.25 -14.79
C ASP A 305 -0.05 0.47 -15.45
N ASP A 306 -1.20 0.37 -14.74
CA ASP A 306 -2.35 -0.40 -15.20
C ASP A 306 -3.62 0.08 -14.48
N PHE A 307 -4.80 -0.38 -14.92
CA PHE A 307 -6.06 -0.06 -14.26
C PHE A 307 -7.09 -1.18 -14.36
N LEU A 308 -8.01 -1.21 -13.40
CA LEU A 308 -9.23 -2.02 -13.41
C LEU A 308 -10.42 -1.07 -13.49
N ALA A 309 -11.07 -1.03 -14.65
CA ALA A 309 -12.30 -0.26 -14.90
C ALA A 309 -13.53 -1.06 -14.51
N GLU A 310 -14.68 -0.40 -14.32
CA GLU A 310 -15.96 -1.03 -13.94
C GLU A 310 -15.81 -2.02 -12.80
N ALA A 311 -14.97 -1.66 -11.81
CA ALA A 311 -14.51 -2.55 -10.76
C ALA A 311 -15.65 -3.00 -9.86
N THR A 312 -15.87 -4.31 -9.79
CA THR A 312 -16.77 -4.97 -8.84
C THR A 312 -15.96 -5.61 -7.70
N PRO A 313 -16.57 -5.93 -6.55
CA PRO A 313 -15.89 -6.65 -5.47
C PRO A 313 -15.27 -7.97 -5.94
N GLU A 314 -15.96 -8.72 -6.77
CA GLU A 314 -15.52 -9.98 -7.37
C GLU A 314 -14.34 -9.75 -8.32
N GLY A 315 -14.40 -8.70 -9.14
CA GLY A 315 -13.32 -8.32 -10.08
C GLY A 315 -12.04 -7.92 -9.34
N LYS A 316 -12.15 -7.14 -8.26
CA LYS A 316 -11.02 -6.77 -7.39
C LYS A 316 -10.37 -8.03 -6.78
N LEU A 317 -11.19 -8.92 -6.21
CA LEU A 317 -10.73 -10.17 -5.62
C LEU A 317 -10.06 -11.10 -6.64
N ALA A 318 -10.66 -11.26 -7.82
CA ALA A 318 -10.11 -12.08 -8.90
C ALA A 318 -8.76 -11.56 -9.38
N MET A 319 -8.59 -10.25 -9.52
CA MET A 319 -7.32 -9.63 -9.92
C MET A 319 -6.21 -9.88 -8.88
N ILE A 320 -6.51 -9.74 -7.58
CA ILE A 320 -5.54 -10.03 -6.52
C ILE A 320 -5.10 -11.49 -6.59
N ARG A 321 -6.06 -12.42 -6.71
CA ARG A 321 -5.75 -13.86 -6.81
C ARG A 321 -4.92 -14.20 -8.05
N ASP A 322 -5.19 -13.57 -9.18
CA ASP A 322 -4.40 -13.76 -10.40
C ASP A 322 -2.94 -13.33 -10.19
N PHE A 323 -2.70 -12.16 -9.60
CA PHE A 323 -1.34 -11.74 -9.25
C PHE A 323 -0.66 -12.67 -8.26
N GLN A 324 -1.37 -13.09 -7.22
CA GLN A 324 -0.83 -14.02 -6.21
C GLN A 324 -0.50 -15.40 -6.79
N THR A 325 -1.27 -15.90 -7.77
CA THR A 325 -0.95 -17.17 -8.45
C THR A 325 0.30 -17.07 -9.31
N LYS A 326 0.61 -15.87 -9.81
CA LYS A 326 1.85 -15.55 -10.55
C LYS A 326 3.05 -15.30 -9.63
N GLY A 327 2.86 -15.38 -8.31
CA GLY A 327 3.93 -15.20 -7.31
C GLY A 327 4.15 -13.76 -6.85
N HIS A 328 3.26 -12.84 -7.21
CA HIS A 328 3.30 -11.45 -6.77
C HIS A 328 2.67 -11.26 -5.39
N LEU A 329 3.17 -10.28 -4.63
CA LEU A 329 2.59 -9.84 -3.38
C LEU A 329 1.85 -8.51 -3.59
N VAL A 330 0.57 -8.52 -3.22
CA VAL A 330 -0.36 -7.42 -3.51
C VAL A 330 -0.66 -6.63 -2.26
N ALA A 331 -0.48 -5.31 -2.34
CA ALA A 331 -1.00 -4.38 -1.35
C ALA A 331 -2.22 -3.63 -1.89
N MET A 332 -3.21 -3.40 -1.04
CA MET A 332 -4.42 -2.68 -1.38
C MET A 332 -4.84 -1.72 -0.27
N THR A 333 -5.38 -0.57 -0.64
CA THR A 333 -6.14 0.31 0.27
C THR A 333 -7.62 0.23 -0.04
N GLY A 334 -8.47 0.37 0.98
CA GLY A 334 -9.91 0.43 0.81
C GLY A 334 -10.60 0.99 2.05
N ASP A 335 -11.79 1.55 1.87
CA ASP A 335 -12.60 2.16 2.95
C ASP A 335 -14.04 1.62 2.99
N GLY A 336 -14.51 0.99 1.91
CA GLY A 336 -15.87 0.52 1.76
C GLY A 336 -16.07 -0.95 2.13
N THR A 337 -17.32 -1.31 2.42
CA THR A 337 -17.73 -2.71 2.58
C THR A 337 -17.45 -3.52 1.32
N ASN A 338 -17.53 -2.89 0.14
CA ASN A 338 -17.24 -3.50 -1.15
C ASN A 338 -15.78 -3.90 -1.30
N ASP A 339 -14.87 -3.29 -0.53
CA ASP A 339 -13.45 -3.59 -0.55
C ASP A 339 -13.07 -4.73 0.41
N ALA A 340 -13.92 -5.06 1.37
CA ALA A 340 -13.61 -6.03 2.42
C ALA A 340 -13.11 -7.39 1.89
N PRO A 341 -13.70 -8.02 0.86
CA PRO A 341 -13.16 -9.28 0.31
C PRO A 341 -11.78 -9.13 -0.29
N ALA A 342 -11.55 -8.05 -1.02
CA ALA A 342 -10.26 -7.76 -1.63
C ALA A 342 -9.19 -7.44 -0.56
N LEU A 343 -9.56 -6.66 0.48
CA LEU A 343 -8.70 -6.39 1.64
C LEU A 343 -8.37 -7.68 2.41
N ALA A 344 -9.33 -8.58 2.62
CA ALA A 344 -9.07 -9.85 3.29
C ALA A 344 -8.09 -10.75 2.52
N GLN A 345 -8.13 -10.71 1.19
CA GLN A 345 -7.27 -11.50 0.31
C GLN A 345 -5.87 -10.90 0.14
N ALA A 346 -5.74 -9.57 0.09
CA ALA A 346 -4.47 -8.89 -0.15
C ALA A 346 -3.43 -9.23 0.93
N ASP A 347 -2.16 -9.34 0.53
CA ASP A 347 -1.04 -9.63 1.45
C ASP A 347 -0.84 -8.49 2.43
N VAL A 348 -0.97 -7.25 1.94
CA VAL A 348 -1.00 -6.03 2.74
C VAL A 348 -2.31 -5.30 2.45
N ALA A 349 -3.14 -5.17 3.46
CA ALA A 349 -4.46 -4.57 3.36
C ALA A 349 -4.58 -3.41 4.34
N VAL A 350 -4.65 -2.19 3.82
CA VAL A 350 -4.73 -0.97 4.62
C VAL A 350 -6.15 -0.43 4.58
N ALA A 351 -6.86 -0.56 5.69
CA ALA A 351 -8.17 0.06 5.86
C ALA A 351 -8.02 1.51 6.34
N MET A 352 -8.88 2.39 5.85
CA MET A 352 -8.94 3.77 6.32
C MET A 352 -9.68 3.88 7.65
N ASN A 353 -9.25 4.77 8.54
CA ASN A 353 -9.95 4.99 9.81
C ASN A 353 -11.37 5.53 9.62
N SER A 354 -11.59 6.31 8.56
CA SER A 354 -12.92 6.76 8.12
C SER A 354 -13.77 5.66 7.48
N GLY A 355 -13.16 4.52 7.17
CA GLY A 355 -13.81 3.41 6.47
C GLY A 355 -14.80 2.62 7.33
N THR A 356 -15.54 1.73 6.68
CA THR A 356 -16.52 0.86 7.33
C THR A 356 -15.86 -0.14 8.28
N GLN A 357 -16.63 -0.62 9.28
CA GLN A 357 -16.14 -1.64 10.21
C GLN A 357 -15.69 -2.91 9.47
N ALA A 358 -16.43 -3.33 8.44
CA ALA A 358 -16.09 -4.49 7.62
C ALA A 358 -14.72 -4.35 6.92
N ALA A 359 -14.39 -3.16 6.40
CA ALA A 359 -13.09 -2.89 5.81
C ALA A 359 -11.96 -2.95 6.86
N LYS A 360 -12.19 -2.39 8.07
CA LYS A 360 -11.21 -2.41 9.16
C LYS A 360 -10.92 -3.84 9.66
N GLU A 361 -11.94 -4.67 9.77
CA GLU A 361 -11.79 -6.08 10.20
C GLU A 361 -11.12 -6.94 9.13
N ALA A 362 -11.38 -6.66 7.85
CA ALA A 362 -10.74 -7.35 6.73
C ALA A 362 -9.27 -6.94 6.52
N GLY A 363 -8.90 -5.70 6.90
CA GLY A 363 -7.54 -5.20 6.81
C GLY A 363 -6.58 -5.87 7.78
N ASN A 364 -5.27 -5.75 7.53
CA ASN A 364 -4.22 -6.11 8.48
C ASN A 364 -3.43 -4.88 8.97
N MET A 365 -3.78 -3.71 8.46
CA MET A 365 -3.33 -2.40 8.91
C MET A 365 -4.49 -1.41 8.88
N VAL A 366 -4.42 -0.40 9.75
CA VAL A 366 -5.38 0.73 9.75
C VAL A 366 -4.61 2.03 9.66
N ASP A 367 -4.91 2.83 8.65
CA ASP A 367 -4.39 4.20 8.50
C ASP A 367 -5.28 5.17 9.29
N LEU A 368 -4.73 5.75 10.35
CA LEU A 368 -5.45 6.67 11.25
C LEU A 368 -5.70 8.03 10.61
N ASP A 369 -4.85 8.44 9.66
CA ASP A 369 -4.99 9.71 8.93
C ASP A 369 -6.01 9.61 7.79
N SER A 370 -6.45 8.40 7.46
CA SER A 370 -7.29 8.12 6.27
C SER A 370 -6.68 8.74 5.00
N SER A 371 -5.35 8.67 4.88
CA SER A 371 -4.61 9.20 3.75
C SER A 371 -4.27 8.09 2.75
N PRO A 372 -4.89 8.07 1.60
CA PRO A 372 -4.70 7.00 0.62
C PRO A 372 -3.25 6.83 0.13
N THR A 373 -2.45 7.89 0.21
CA THR A 373 -1.03 7.86 -0.14
C THR A 373 -0.15 7.24 0.95
N LYS A 374 -0.73 6.94 2.12
CA LYS A 374 -0.03 6.33 3.25
C LYS A 374 0.53 4.93 2.92
N LEU A 375 -0.12 4.21 2.01
CA LEU A 375 0.36 2.90 1.56
C LEU A 375 1.79 2.97 0.99
N ILE A 376 2.16 4.07 0.32
CA ILE A 376 3.52 4.31 -0.19
C ILE A 376 4.53 4.37 0.98
N GLU A 377 4.17 5.06 2.05
CA GLU A 377 4.99 5.18 3.25
C GLU A 377 5.12 3.83 3.97
N ILE A 378 4.02 3.07 4.07
CA ILE A 378 4.00 1.72 4.64
C ILE A 378 4.96 0.80 3.89
N VAL A 379 4.91 0.77 2.57
CA VAL A 379 5.80 -0.05 1.74
C VAL A 379 7.26 0.37 1.89
N ARG A 380 7.53 1.67 1.97
CA ARG A 380 8.89 2.19 2.20
C ARG A 380 9.44 1.76 3.57
N ILE A 381 8.63 1.84 4.62
CA ILE A 381 8.99 1.34 5.96
C ILE A 381 9.24 -0.17 5.93
N GLY A 382 8.35 -0.94 5.29
CA GLY A 382 8.51 -2.39 5.11
C GLY A 382 9.82 -2.74 4.39
N LYS A 383 10.14 -2.09 3.27
CA LYS A 383 11.42 -2.29 2.55
C LYS A 383 12.63 -1.96 3.41
N GLN A 384 12.56 -0.89 4.21
CA GLN A 384 13.64 -0.57 5.15
C GLN A 384 13.84 -1.65 6.21
N LEU A 385 12.76 -2.26 6.69
CA LEU A 385 12.83 -3.36 7.65
C LEU A 385 13.41 -4.62 7.04
N LEU A 386 13.03 -4.99 5.82
CA LEU A 386 13.64 -6.11 5.10
C LEU A 386 15.13 -5.90 4.88
N MET A 387 15.56 -4.69 4.52
CA MET A 387 16.99 -4.36 4.40
C MET A 387 17.72 -4.50 5.74
N THR A 388 17.11 -4.06 6.84
CA THR A 388 17.65 -4.20 8.20
C THR A 388 17.78 -5.67 8.56
N ARG A 389 16.73 -6.46 8.32
CA ARG A 389 16.72 -7.90 8.55
C ARG A 389 17.81 -8.61 7.73
N GLY A 390 17.91 -8.32 6.44
CA GLY A 390 18.93 -8.90 5.57
C GLY A 390 20.35 -8.60 6.06
N SER A 391 20.64 -7.37 6.44
CA SER A 391 21.94 -6.96 6.98
C SER A 391 22.28 -7.69 8.28
N LEU A 392 21.35 -7.77 9.21
CA LEU A 392 21.55 -8.43 10.50
C LEU A 392 21.63 -9.95 10.37
N THR A 393 20.88 -10.55 9.45
CA THR A 393 20.97 -11.99 9.16
C THR A 393 22.34 -12.33 8.56
N THR A 394 22.83 -11.54 7.61
CA THR A 394 24.19 -11.70 7.03
C THR A 394 25.25 -11.61 8.11
N PHE A 395 25.18 -10.61 8.98
CA PHE A 395 26.09 -10.47 10.10
C PHE A 395 26.03 -11.69 11.05
N SER A 396 24.83 -12.16 11.38
CA SER A 396 24.64 -13.32 12.27
C SER A 396 25.25 -14.58 11.70
N ILE A 397 25.05 -14.85 10.39
CA ILE A 397 25.67 -16.00 9.71
C ILE A 397 27.18 -15.90 9.76
N ALA A 398 27.75 -14.72 9.44
CA ALA A 398 29.21 -14.50 9.48
C ALA A 398 29.77 -14.72 10.89
N ASN A 399 29.07 -14.23 11.91
CA ASN A 399 29.38 -14.45 13.32
C ASN A 399 29.35 -15.93 13.72
N ASP A 400 28.33 -16.68 13.27
CA ASP A 400 28.23 -18.11 13.56
C ASP A 400 29.35 -18.89 12.89
N VAL A 401 29.70 -18.59 11.64
CA VAL A 401 30.84 -19.18 10.93
C VAL A 401 32.16 -18.92 11.68
N ALA A 402 32.38 -17.69 12.14
CA ALA A 402 33.57 -17.34 12.91
C ALA A 402 33.69 -18.17 14.21
N LYS A 403 32.57 -18.43 14.89
CA LYS A 403 32.54 -19.28 16.08
C LYS A 403 32.98 -20.72 15.80
N TYR A 404 32.61 -21.29 14.63
CA TYR A 404 33.05 -22.63 14.26
C TYR A 404 34.58 -22.73 14.21
N PHE A 405 35.23 -21.75 13.59
CA PHE A 405 36.69 -21.71 13.53
C PHE A 405 37.36 -21.45 14.87
N ALA A 406 36.67 -20.84 15.83
CA ALA A 406 37.18 -20.65 17.17
C ALA A 406 37.00 -21.90 18.08
N ILE A 407 35.80 -22.49 18.06
CA ILE A 407 35.39 -23.51 19.03
C ILE A 407 35.85 -24.92 18.61
N ILE A 408 35.64 -25.29 17.34
CA ILE A 408 35.92 -26.68 16.88
C ILE A 408 37.42 -27.01 17.00
N PRO A 409 38.36 -26.19 16.57
CA PRO A 409 39.79 -26.46 16.78
C PRO A 409 40.11 -26.61 18.26
N ALA A 410 39.65 -25.72 19.12
CA ALA A 410 39.92 -25.74 20.55
C ALA A 410 39.34 -27.01 21.24
N LEU A 411 38.22 -27.54 20.79
CA LEU A 411 37.61 -28.75 21.31
C LEU A 411 38.38 -30.02 20.93
N PHE A 412 38.97 -30.06 19.73
CA PHE A 412 39.50 -31.29 19.14
C PHE A 412 41.03 -31.30 19.01
N MET A 413 41.76 -30.25 19.44
CA MET A 413 43.22 -30.24 19.44
C MET A 413 43.85 -31.40 20.25
N GLY A 414 43.19 -31.84 21.32
CA GLY A 414 43.68 -32.96 22.10
C GLY A 414 43.69 -34.31 21.37
N LEU A 415 42.73 -34.48 20.40
CA LEU A 415 42.63 -35.64 19.52
C LEU A 415 43.40 -35.48 18.21
N TYR A 416 43.39 -34.24 17.69
CA TYR A 416 43.98 -33.87 16.40
C TYR A 416 44.93 -32.67 16.56
N PRO A 417 46.20 -32.87 16.92
CA PRO A 417 47.12 -31.77 17.15
C PRO A 417 47.30 -30.82 15.95
N GLN A 418 47.07 -31.32 14.73
CA GLN A 418 47.10 -30.53 13.50
C GLN A 418 46.08 -29.38 13.49
N LEU A 419 44.98 -29.49 14.24
CA LEU A 419 43.99 -28.42 14.36
C LEU A 419 44.52 -27.20 15.12
N SER A 420 45.67 -27.30 15.80
CA SER A 420 46.32 -26.17 16.45
C SER A 420 46.65 -25.03 15.44
N ALA A 421 46.88 -25.36 14.17
CA ALA A 421 47.10 -24.40 13.11
C ALA A 421 45.88 -23.52 12.83
N LEU A 422 44.68 -24.00 13.18
CA LEU A 422 43.38 -23.25 13.03
C LEU A 422 42.97 -22.55 14.32
N ASN A 423 43.66 -22.74 15.44
CA ASN A 423 43.41 -22.05 16.70
C ASN A 423 43.94 -20.60 16.68
N ILE A 424 43.43 -19.79 15.76
CA ILE A 424 43.86 -18.39 15.56
C ILE A 424 43.60 -17.55 16.82
N MET A 425 42.57 -17.89 17.60
CA MET A 425 42.21 -17.17 18.82
C MET A 425 43.12 -17.49 20.01
N GLY A 426 44.01 -18.49 19.89
CA GLY A 426 44.92 -18.89 20.97
C GLY A 426 44.24 -19.35 22.24
N LEU A 427 43.07 -19.97 22.16
CA LEU A 427 42.30 -20.44 23.31
C LEU A 427 42.98 -21.66 23.94
N HIS A 428 43.23 -21.62 25.26
CA HIS A 428 44.02 -22.62 25.97
C HIS A 428 43.28 -23.89 26.32
N SER A 429 41.92 -23.88 26.38
CA SER A 429 41.10 -25.03 26.71
C SER A 429 39.77 -25.02 25.98
N SER A 430 39.20 -26.21 25.80
CA SER A 430 37.85 -26.37 25.24
C SER A 430 36.79 -25.63 26.07
N GLN A 431 36.92 -25.63 27.39
CA GLN A 431 36.01 -24.96 28.30
C GLN A 431 36.08 -23.43 28.14
N SER A 432 37.29 -22.85 27.99
CA SER A 432 37.44 -21.42 27.75
C SER A 432 36.90 -21.01 26.39
N ALA A 433 37.02 -21.88 25.37
CA ALA A 433 36.45 -21.62 24.05
C ALA A 433 34.92 -21.55 24.08
N VAL A 434 34.26 -22.53 24.71
CA VAL A 434 32.81 -22.56 24.85
C VAL A 434 32.31 -21.39 25.70
N LEU A 435 32.94 -21.10 26.85
CA LEU A 435 32.56 -19.99 27.70
C LEU A 435 32.71 -18.64 27.00
N SER A 436 33.80 -18.43 26.28
CA SER A 436 34.03 -17.19 25.49
C SER A 436 32.96 -17.00 24.42
N ALA A 437 32.56 -18.10 23.74
CA ALA A 437 31.53 -18.03 22.71
C ALA A 437 30.14 -17.71 23.30
N ILE A 438 29.81 -18.25 24.47
CA ILE A 438 28.53 -17.94 25.16
C ILE A 438 28.50 -16.47 25.59
N ILE A 439 29.57 -16.00 26.24
CA ILE A 439 29.67 -14.59 26.67
C ILE A 439 29.60 -13.65 25.46
N TYR A 440 30.35 -13.95 24.40
CA TYR A 440 30.34 -13.16 23.18
C TYR A 440 28.94 -13.11 22.54
N ASN A 441 28.21 -14.24 22.47
CA ASN A 441 26.83 -14.26 21.97
C ASN A 441 25.90 -13.36 22.77
N ALA A 442 26.00 -13.39 24.09
CA ALA A 442 25.18 -12.53 24.94
C ALA A 442 25.48 -11.05 24.70
N LEU A 443 26.77 -10.69 24.63
CA LEU A 443 27.20 -9.30 24.40
C LEU A 443 26.81 -8.80 23.01
N ILE A 444 26.97 -9.62 21.98
CA ILE A 444 26.66 -9.21 20.60
C ILE A 444 25.15 -9.03 20.40
N ILE A 445 24.30 -9.85 21.02
CA ILE A 445 22.84 -9.66 20.98
C ILE A 445 22.48 -8.31 21.60
N ILE A 446 23.03 -8.00 22.79
CA ILE A 446 22.79 -6.71 23.44
C ILE A 446 23.24 -5.52 22.57
N ALA A 447 24.41 -5.64 21.90
CA ALA A 447 24.94 -4.61 21.03
C ALA A 447 24.13 -4.45 19.74
N LEU A 448 23.56 -5.52 19.20
CA LEU A 448 22.80 -5.51 17.94
C LEU A 448 21.34 -5.06 18.12
N ILE A 449 20.75 -5.19 19.30
CA ILE A 449 19.36 -4.73 19.54
C ILE A 449 19.18 -3.24 19.23
N PRO A 450 20.01 -2.29 19.72
CA PRO A 450 19.88 -0.88 19.35
C PRO A 450 20.04 -0.65 17.83
N LEU A 451 20.89 -1.42 17.16
CA LEU A 451 21.06 -1.34 15.71
C LEU A 451 19.81 -1.85 14.97
N ALA A 452 19.21 -2.94 15.43
CA ALA A 452 17.96 -3.47 14.92
C ALA A 452 16.81 -2.46 15.08
N LEU A 453 16.71 -1.83 16.25
CA LEU A 453 15.70 -0.80 16.55
C LEU A 453 15.90 0.45 15.69
N LYS A 454 17.13 0.93 15.51
CA LYS A 454 17.46 2.08 14.65
C LYS A 454 17.27 1.77 13.18
N GLY A 455 17.55 0.54 12.74
CA GLY A 455 17.52 0.07 11.37
C GLY A 455 18.58 0.71 10.47
N VAL A 456 18.81 0.09 9.32
CA VAL A 456 19.69 0.63 8.28
C VAL A 456 18.98 1.71 7.46
N LYS A 457 19.72 2.68 6.93
CA LYS A 457 19.14 3.69 6.03
C LYS A 457 18.64 3.02 4.77
N TYR A 458 17.41 3.35 4.37
CA TYR A 458 16.84 2.92 3.10
C TYR A 458 17.72 3.45 1.95
N ARG A 459 18.02 2.58 0.99
CA ARG A 459 18.73 2.93 -0.25
C ARG A 459 18.07 2.22 -1.43
N GLU A 460 17.91 2.94 -2.51
CA GLU A 460 17.35 2.44 -3.78
C GLU A 460 18.43 1.70 -4.57
N VAL A 461 18.85 0.53 -4.06
CA VAL A 461 19.85 -0.34 -4.70
C VAL A 461 19.30 -1.75 -4.82
N SER A 462 19.77 -2.48 -5.84
CA SER A 462 19.38 -3.88 -6.00
C SER A 462 19.86 -4.74 -4.81
N ALA A 463 19.11 -5.80 -4.50
CA ALA A 463 19.39 -6.72 -3.41
C ALA A 463 20.82 -7.32 -3.50
N GLY A 464 21.30 -7.64 -4.71
CA GLY A 464 22.65 -8.17 -4.93
C GLY A 464 23.76 -7.17 -4.57
N LYS A 465 23.61 -5.89 -4.91
CA LYS A 465 24.57 -4.84 -4.51
C LYS A 465 24.57 -4.61 -3.01
N LEU A 466 23.39 -4.71 -2.38
CA LEU A 466 23.27 -4.58 -0.93
C LEU A 466 23.96 -5.74 -0.22
N LEU A 467 23.72 -6.97 -0.68
CA LEU A 467 24.35 -8.18 -0.13
C LEU A 467 25.86 -8.13 -0.26
N SER A 468 26.39 -7.83 -1.45
CA SER A 468 27.85 -7.71 -1.67
C SER A 468 28.50 -6.70 -0.74
N ARG A 469 27.85 -5.56 -0.53
CA ARG A 469 28.34 -4.56 0.42
C ARG A 469 28.30 -5.04 1.87
N ASN A 470 27.22 -5.71 2.28
CA ASN A 470 27.08 -6.21 3.64
C ASN A 470 28.07 -7.35 3.97
N LEU A 471 28.50 -8.11 2.93
CA LEU A 471 29.54 -9.14 3.07
C LEU A 471 30.96 -8.54 3.15
N LEU A 472 31.15 -7.31 2.67
CA LEU A 472 32.45 -6.63 2.63
C LEU A 472 32.75 -5.85 3.92
N ILE A 473 31.72 -5.53 4.70
CA ILE A 473 31.79 -4.85 6.01
C ILE A 473 31.84 -5.87 7.13
#